data_a38b09306ec562381494fe63b258cdd6
#
_entry.id   a38b09306ec562381494fe63b258cdd6
#
_cell.length_a   1.000
_cell.length_b   1.000
_cell.length_c   1.000
_cell.angle_alpha   90.00
_cell.angle_beta   90.00
_cell.angle_gamma   90.00
#
_symmetry.space_group_name_H-M   'P 1'
#
loop_
_entity.id
_entity.type
_entity.pdbx_description
1 polymer ?
#
loop_
_entity_poly.entity_id
_entity_poly.type
_entity_poly.pdbx_seq_one_letter_code
_entity_poly.pdbx_strand_id
1 'polypeptide(L)'
;MAKIVTLGEIMLRLSPEGNDRFIQSESFRIIPGGGEANVAVSVANYGHDAYFVSKLPKHEIGQIALNALRRYGVNTDFIARGGERVGLYYAETGASMRPSKVIYDRAHSSIAEADPSDFDFDKIMEGAQWFHW
;
A
#
# COMPACT_ATOMS: atom_id res chain seq x y z
N MET A 1 19.71 -9.87 -11.38
CA MET A 1 18.41 -9.53 -10.80
C MET A 1 17.75 -8.42 -11.62
N ALA A 2 16.46 -8.49 -11.78
CA ALA A 2 15.73 -7.50 -12.55
C ALA A 2 15.31 -6.33 -11.66
N LYS A 3 15.37 -5.11 -12.19
CA LYS A 3 14.72 -3.95 -11.58
C LYS A 3 13.25 -3.97 -11.99
N ILE A 4 12.36 -4.11 -11.01
CA ILE A 4 10.93 -4.17 -11.21
C ILE A 4 10.30 -2.98 -10.48
N VAL A 5 9.55 -2.19 -11.22
CA VAL A 5 8.87 -1.01 -10.70
C VAL A 5 7.37 -1.28 -10.65
N THR A 6 6.75 -1.04 -9.51
CA THR A 6 5.29 -1.10 -9.39
C THR A 6 4.77 0.27 -8.95
N LEU A 7 3.63 0.67 -9.48
CA LEU A 7 2.99 1.95 -9.17
C LEU A 7 1.55 1.71 -8.76
N GLY A 8 1.16 2.22 -7.63
CA GLY A 8 -0.21 2.09 -7.18
C GLY A 8 -0.43 2.66 -5.78
N GLU A 9 -1.52 2.25 -5.18
CA GLU A 9 -1.88 2.66 -3.84
C GLU A 9 -1.56 1.58 -2.82
N ILE A 10 -0.89 1.97 -1.74
CA ILE A 10 -0.83 1.16 -0.51
C ILE A 10 -1.80 1.78 0.48
N MET A 11 -2.69 0.95 1.01
CA MET A 11 -3.71 1.35 1.97
C MET A 11 -3.43 0.69 3.32
N LEU A 12 -4.08 1.20 4.34
CA LEU A 12 -4.13 0.54 5.64
C LEU A 12 -5.44 -0.22 5.75
N ARG A 13 -5.35 -1.54 5.86
CA ARG A 13 -6.49 -2.38 6.18
C ARG A 13 -6.73 -2.35 7.69
N LEU A 14 -7.94 -2.03 8.10
CA LEU A 14 -8.38 -2.05 9.47
C LEU A 14 -9.32 -3.24 9.66
N SER A 15 -8.89 -4.22 10.43
CA SER A 15 -9.61 -5.47 10.62
C SER A 15 -9.92 -5.72 12.09
N PRO A 16 -11.19 -6.07 12.41
CA PRO A 16 -11.52 -6.52 13.75
C PRO A 16 -10.74 -7.78 14.13
N GLU A 17 -10.63 -8.03 15.41
CA GLU A 17 -10.03 -9.26 15.92
C GLU A 17 -10.89 -10.48 15.57
N GLY A 18 -10.21 -11.57 15.20
CA GLY A 18 -10.88 -12.85 14.92
C GLY A 18 -11.98 -12.73 13.86
N ASN A 19 -13.16 -13.18 14.22
CA ASN A 19 -14.34 -13.16 13.35
C ASN A 19 -15.39 -12.12 13.80
N ASP A 20 -14.99 -11.14 14.60
CA ASP A 20 -15.89 -10.09 15.04
C ASP A 20 -16.43 -9.28 13.86
N ARG A 21 -17.68 -8.86 13.98
CA ARG A 21 -18.25 -7.88 13.08
C ARG A 21 -17.74 -6.47 13.43
N PHE A 22 -17.75 -5.57 12.47
CA PHE A 22 -17.32 -4.18 12.71
C PHE A 22 -18.02 -3.57 13.93
N ILE A 23 -19.33 -3.77 14.04
CA ILE A 23 -20.15 -3.17 15.13
C ILE A 23 -19.87 -3.78 16.49
N GLN A 24 -19.17 -4.91 16.56
CA GLN A 24 -18.81 -5.57 17.81
C GLN A 24 -17.37 -5.20 18.24
N SER A 25 -16.57 -4.67 17.32
CA SER A 25 -15.15 -4.48 17.55
C SER A 25 -14.87 -3.21 18.35
N GLU A 26 -13.99 -3.31 19.31
CA GLU A 26 -13.47 -2.16 20.07
C GLU A 26 -12.06 -1.76 19.62
N SER A 27 -11.45 -2.56 18.75
CA SER A 27 -10.11 -2.32 18.22
C SER A 27 -9.97 -2.90 16.82
N PHE A 28 -9.07 -2.34 16.03
CA PHE A 28 -8.71 -2.86 14.72
C PHE A 28 -7.22 -3.10 14.61
N ARG A 29 -6.84 -4.22 14.00
CA ARG A 29 -5.47 -4.44 13.57
C ARG A 29 -5.21 -3.64 12.30
N ILE A 30 -4.04 -3.03 12.23
CA ILE A 30 -3.58 -2.28 11.06
C ILE A 30 -2.70 -3.19 10.23
N ILE A 31 -3.10 -3.43 8.98
CA ILE A 31 -2.36 -4.28 8.05
C ILE A 31 -2.19 -3.50 6.74
N PRO A 32 -1.00 -2.97 6.47
CA PRO A 32 -0.75 -2.30 5.20
C PRO A 32 -0.85 -3.27 4.02
N GLY A 33 -1.44 -2.83 2.91
CA GLY A 33 -1.56 -3.65 1.72
C GLY A 33 -2.18 -2.90 0.55
N GLY A 34 -2.03 -3.48 -0.60
CA GLY A 34 -2.55 -3.00 -1.87
C GLY A 34 -2.06 -3.90 -2.99
N GLY A 35 -2.75 -3.94 -4.12
CA GLY A 35 -2.42 -4.84 -5.21
C GLY A 35 -0.96 -4.71 -5.67
N GLU A 36 -0.58 -3.53 -6.09
CA GLU A 36 0.75 -3.25 -6.62
C GLU A 36 1.83 -3.30 -5.53
N ALA A 37 1.49 -2.93 -4.30
CA ALA A 37 2.38 -3.06 -3.15
C ALA A 37 2.65 -4.54 -2.83
N ASN A 38 1.62 -5.38 -2.92
CA ASN A 38 1.77 -6.83 -2.72
C ASN A 38 2.65 -7.45 -3.80
N VAL A 39 2.52 -7.00 -5.05
CA VAL A 39 3.42 -7.43 -6.13
C VAL A 39 4.87 -7.03 -5.83
N ALA A 40 5.09 -5.79 -5.39
CA ALA A 40 6.42 -5.33 -5.02
C ALA A 40 7.05 -6.22 -3.94
N VAL A 41 6.30 -6.54 -2.90
CA VAL A 41 6.78 -7.43 -1.83
C VAL A 41 7.09 -8.82 -2.37
N SER A 42 6.22 -9.37 -3.22
CA SER A 42 6.42 -10.70 -3.80
C SER A 42 7.71 -10.76 -4.63
N VAL A 43 7.92 -9.79 -5.52
CA VAL A 43 9.12 -9.82 -6.38
C VAL A 43 10.39 -9.53 -5.58
N ALA A 44 10.33 -8.75 -4.51
CA ALA A 44 11.44 -8.59 -3.59
C ALA A 44 11.80 -9.92 -2.91
N ASN A 45 10.80 -10.68 -2.48
CA ASN A 45 11.00 -12.00 -1.88
C ASN A 45 11.59 -13.01 -2.87
N TYR A 46 11.37 -12.82 -4.16
CA TYR A 46 12.00 -13.65 -5.20
C TYR A 46 13.40 -13.18 -5.57
N GLY A 47 13.94 -12.19 -4.89
CA GLY A 47 15.32 -11.73 -5.08
C GLY A 47 15.51 -10.69 -6.18
N HIS A 48 14.44 -10.03 -6.62
CA HIS A 48 14.53 -8.94 -7.58
C HIS A 48 14.64 -7.59 -6.86
N ASP A 49 15.12 -6.58 -7.60
CA ASP A 49 15.15 -5.21 -7.11
C ASP A 49 13.77 -4.57 -7.28
N ALA A 50 12.96 -4.63 -6.24
CA ALA A 50 11.60 -4.13 -6.26
C ALA A 50 11.55 -2.67 -5.81
N TYR A 51 10.92 -1.82 -6.62
CA TYR A 51 10.67 -0.41 -6.34
C TYR A 51 9.17 -0.17 -6.33
N PHE A 52 8.67 0.51 -5.30
CA PHE A 52 7.27 0.89 -5.24
C PHE A 52 7.14 2.40 -5.40
N VAL A 53 6.31 2.82 -6.36
CA VAL A 53 6.03 4.22 -6.65
C VAL A 53 4.63 4.54 -6.15
N SER A 54 4.53 5.54 -5.31
CA SER A 54 3.26 5.99 -4.75
C SER A 54 3.42 7.37 -4.13
N LYS A 55 2.36 7.85 -3.49
CA LYS A 55 2.42 9.07 -2.69
C LYS A 55 1.76 8.81 -1.34
N LEU A 56 2.46 9.17 -0.27
CA LEU A 56 2.02 9.01 1.10
C LEU A 56 2.16 10.33 1.87
N PRO A 57 1.29 10.62 2.83
CA PRO A 57 1.43 11.82 3.65
C PRO A 57 2.71 11.78 4.48
N LYS A 58 3.15 12.97 4.88
CA LYS A 58 4.41 13.11 5.63
C LYS A 58 4.33 12.65 7.09
N HIS A 59 3.13 12.57 7.64
CA HIS A 59 2.93 12.19 9.04
C HIS A 59 3.11 10.69 9.28
N GLU A 60 3.02 10.29 10.54
CA GLU A 60 3.36 8.94 11.02
C GLU A 60 2.43 7.86 10.45
N ILE A 61 1.19 8.19 10.10
CA ILE A 61 0.27 7.20 9.49
C ILE A 61 0.79 6.79 8.11
N GLY A 62 1.30 7.76 7.33
CA GLY A 62 1.99 7.44 6.07
C GLY A 62 3.25 6.62 6.29
N GLN A 63 3.96 6.86 7.39
CA GLN A 63 5.17 6.12 7.72
C GLN A 63 4.89 4.65 8.04
N ILE A 64 3.73 4.32 8.60
CA ILE A 64 3.32 2.92 8.82
C ILE A 64 3.36 2.14 7.51
N ALA A 65 2.77 2.68 6.45
CA ALA A 65 2.73 2.03 5.14
C ALA A 65 4.13 1.90 4.54
N LEU A 66 4.94 2.96 4.63
CA LEU A 66 6.29 2.96 4.12
C LEU A 66 7.19 1.94 4.84
N ASN A 67 7.09 1.87 6.16
CA ASN A 67 7.86 0.90 6.96
C ASN A 67 7.47 -0.54 6.63
N ALA A 68 6.21 -0.80 6.33
CA ALA A 68 5.76 -2.14 5.93
C ALA A 68 6.46 -2.60 4.64
N LEU A 69 6.62 -1.72 3.67
CA LEU A 69 7.35 -2.03 2.44
C LEU A 69 8.84 -2.26 2.71
N ARG A 70 9.47 -1.41 3.50
CA ARG A 70 10.89 -1.54 3.87
C ARG A 70 11.16 -2.84 4.60
N ARG A 71 10.24 -3.30 5.42
CA ARG A 71 10.38 -4.57 6.16
C ARG A 71 10.63 -5.75 5.23
N TYR A 72 10.06 -5.72 4.05
CA TYR A 72 10.19 -6.80 3.06
C TYR A 72 11.22 -6.50 1.96
N GLY A 73 12.04 -5.47 2.15
CA GLY A 73 13.11 -5.16 1.21
C GLY A 73 12.70 -4.43 -0.05
N VAL A 74 11.50 -3.85 -0.07
CA VAL A 74 11.06 -3.02 -1.18
C VAL A 74 11.72 -1.65 -1.08
N ASN A 75 12.28 -1.16 -2.18
CA ASN A 75 12.85 0.18 -2.25
C ASN A 75 11.73 1.23 -2.28
N THR A 76 11.81 2.19 -1.37
CA THR A 76 10.79 3.23 -1.19
C THR A 76 11.26 4.62 -1.60
N ASP A 77 12.41 4.72 -2.29
CA ASP A 77 13.01 6.02 -2.65
C ASP A 77 12.13 6.84 -3.61
N PHE A 78 11.26 6.17 -4.37
CA PHE A 78 10.35 6.80 -5.32
C PHE A 78 8.94 7.03 -4.77
N ILE A 79 8.76 6.90 -3.46
CA ILE A 79 7.50 7.27 -2.81
C ILE A 79 7.55 8.77 -2.52
N ALA A 80 6.68 9.53 -3.19
CA ALA A 80 6.52 10.95 -2.92
C ALA A 80 5.83 11.16 -1.57
N ARG A 81 6.21 12.20 -0.85
CA ARG A 81 5.64 12.51 0.47
C ARG A 81 4.86 13.82 0.39
N GLY A 82 3.59 13.75 0.67
CA GLY A 82 2.69 14.91 0.62
C GLY A 82 1.25 14.47 0.68
N GLY A 83 0.32 15.44 0.59
CA GLY A 83 -1.08 15.16 0.77
C GLY A 83 -1.45 14.99 2.24
N GLU A 84 -2.70 14.63 2.50
CA GLU A 84 -3.24 14.66 3.86
C GLU A 84 -3.51 13.29 4.46
N ARG A 85 -3.80 12.28 3.64
CA ARG A 85 -4.26 11.00 4.19
C ARG A 85 -3.79 9.78 3.40
N VAL A 86 -3.69 8.66 4.11
CA VAL A 86 -3.55 7.32 3.54
C VAL A 86 -4.94 6.77 3.27
N GLY A 87 -5.14 6.11 2.15
CA GLY A 87 -6.36 5.39 1.90
C GLY A 87 -6.56 4.26 2.89
N LEU A 88 -7.79 4.05 3.32
CA LEU A 88 -8.15 3.00 4.26
C LEU A 88 -9.14 2.03 3.62
N TYR A 89 -9.14 0.81 4.10
CA TYR A 89 -10.27 -0.08 3.90
C TYR A 89 -10.47 -0.93 5.15
N TYR A 90 -11.73 -1.16 5.45
CA TYR A 90 -12.14 -1.97 6.60
C TYR A 90 -12.49 -3.36 6.07
N ALA A 91 -11.99 -4.39 6.72
CA ALA A 91 -12.26 -5.76 6.30
C ALA A 91 -12.60 -6.62 7.51
N GLU A 92 -13.83 -7.16 7.56
CA GLU A 92 -14.20 -8.15 8.54
C GLU A 92 -14.17 -9.53 7.91
N THR A 93 -13.61 -10.49 8.65
CA THR A 93 -13.53 -11.87 8.21
C THR A 93 -14.89 -12.55 8.39
N GLY A 94 -15.36 -13.21 7.33
CA GLY A 94 -16.57 -13.99 7.39
C GLY A 94 -16.42 -15.21 8.29
N ALA A 95 -17.55 -15.75 8.74
CA ALA A 95 -17.59 -16.95 9.56
C ALA A 95 -18.80 -17.77 9.16
N SER A 96 -18.58 -19.08 8.92
CA SER A 96 -19.64 -20.01 8.51
C SER A 96 -20.37 -19.49 7.25
N MET A 97 -21.68 -19.25 7.35
CA MET A 97 -22.50 -18.77 6.23
C MET A 97 -22.40 -17.24 6.01
N ARG A 98 -21.75 -16.52 6.91
CA ARG A 98 -21.57 -15.06 6.79
C ARG A 98 -20.36 -14.76 5.91
N PRO A 99 -20.54 -14.07 4.77
CA PRO A 99 -19.40 -13.69 3.93
C PRO A 99 -18.53 -12.61 4.58
N SER A 100 -17.31 -12.49 4.11
CA SER A 100 -16.44 -11.38 4.46
C SER A 100 -17.01 -10.08 3.90
N LYS A 101 -16.74 -8.97 4.56
CA LYS A 101 -17.23 -7.65 4.17
C LYS A 101 -16.08 -6.65 4.12
N VAL A 102 -16.05 -5.85 3.06
CA VAL A 102 -15.05 -4.82 2.88
C VAL A 102 -15.73 -3.47 2.68
N ILE A 103 -15.24 -2.44 3.35
CA ILE A 103 -15.69 -1.06 3.20
C ILE A 103 -14.47 -0.22 2.87
N TYR A 104 -14.49 0.48 1.73
CA TYR A 104 -13.41 1.37 1.33
C TYR A 104 -13.64 2.78 1.85
N ASP A 105 -12.57 3.40 2.32
CA ASP A 105 -12.50 4.81 2.71
C ASP A 105 -11.19 5.37 2.16
N ARG A 106 -11.15 5.63 0.86
CA ARG A 106 -9.91 5.99 0.16
C ARG A 106 -10.03 7.24 -0.72
N ALA A 107 -11.15 7.94 -0.67
CA ALA A 107 -11.30 9.18 -1.42
C ALA A 107 -10.28 10.22 -0.94
N HIS A 108 -9.71 10.97 -1.89
CA HIS A 108 -8.76 12.04 -1.60
C HIS A 108 -7.50 11.60 -0.83
N SER A 109 -7.11 10.33 -0.96
CA SER A 109 -5.83 9.87 -0.45
C SER A 109 -4.67 10.58 -1.16
N SER A 110 -3.50 10.58 -0.56
CA SER A 110 -2.33 11.26 -1.14
C SER A 110 -2.05 10.82 -2.57
N ILE A 111 -2.14 9.51 -2.85
CA ILE A 111 -1.93 9.01 -4.23
C ILE A 111 -3.10 9.38 -5.15
N ALA A 112 -4.33 9.41 -4.65
CA ALA A 112 -5.49 9.81 -5.45
C ALA A 112 -5.41 11.29 -5.88
N GLU A 113 -4.79 12.13 -5.08
CA GLU A 113 -4.57 13.55 -5.35
C GLU A 113 -3.21 13.83 -6.00
N ALA A 114 -2.43 12.79 -6.34
CA ALA A 114 -1.11 12.97 -6.89
C ALA A 114 -1.14 13.57 -8.29
N ASP A 115 -0.12 14.36 -8.59
CA ASP A 115 0.12 14.95 -9.90
C ASP A 115 1.32 14.27 -10.54
N PRO A 116 1.36 14.12 -11.88
CA PRO A 116 2.56 13.57 -12.55
C PRO A 116 3.87 14.27 -12.18
N SER A 117 3.82 15.56 -11.82
CA SER A 117 5.00 16.31 -11.38
C SER A 117 5.55 15.86 -10.01
N ASP A 118 4.79 15.05 -9.24
CA ASP A 118 5.30 14.47 -8.01
C ASP A 118 6.36 13.38 -8.25
N PHE A 119 6.49 12.91 -9.50
CA PHE A 119 7.34 11.78 -9.84
C PHE A 119 8.32 12.14 -10.97
N ASP A 120 9.56 11.73 -10.80
CA ASP A 120 10.57 11.77 -11.86
C ASP A 120 10.58 10.42 -12.59
N PHE A 121 9.68 10.27 -13.58
CA PHE A 121 9.52 9.00 -14.29
C PHE A 121 10.76 8.61 -15.09
N ASP A 122 11.55 9.56 -15.59
CA ASP A 122 12.79 9.24 -16.29
C ASP A 122 13.74 8.49 -15.36
N LYS A 123 13.93 9.01 -14.15
CA LYS A 123 14.78 8.39 -13.14
C LYS A 123 14.17 7.06 -12.63
N ILE A 124 12.86 7.03 -12.41
CA ILE A 124 12.16 5.82 -11.94
C ILE A 124 12.34 4.68 -12.93
N MET A 125 12.19 4.97 -14.22
CA MET A 125 12.22 3.94 -15.27
C MET A 125 13.63 3.61 -15.74
N GLU A 126 14.64 4.37 -15.34
CA GLU A 126 16.02 4.08 -15.73
C GLU A 126 16.42 2.67 -15.28
N GLY A 127 16.79 1.83 -16.24
CA GLY A 127 17.18 0.44 -16.00
C GLY A 127 16.05 -0.48 -15.60
N ALA A 128 14.80 -0.04 -15.60
CA ALA A 128 13.68 -0.90 -15.29
C ALA A 128 13.44 -1.93 -16.40
N GLN A 129 13.28 -3.19 -15.99
CA GLN A 129 12.99 -4.29 -16.91
C GLN A 129 11.51 -4.65 -16.92
N TRP A 130 10.78 -4.23 -15.91
CA TRP A 130 9.35 -4.47 -15.80
C TRP A 130 8.67 -3.31 -15.05
N PHE A 131 7.51 -2.91 -15.56
CA PHE A 131 6.66 -1.91 -14.93
C PHE A 131 5.24 -2.45 -14.81
N HIS A 132 4.69 -2.40 -13.59
CA HIS A 132 3.38 -2.93 -13.26
C HIS A 132 2.54 -1.86 -12.54
N TRP A 133 1.28 -1.67 -13.00
CA TRP A 133 0.31 -0.75 -12.38
C TRP A 133 -1.10 -1.31 -12.39
#